data_b4e750110f8c7566b56ec72e27d66020
#
_entry.id   b4e750110f8c7566b56ec72e27d66020
#
_cell.length_a   1.000
_cell.length_b   1.000
_cell.length_c   1.000
_cell.angle_alpha   90.00
_cell.angle_beta   90.00
_cell.angle_gamma   90.00
#
_symmetry.space_group_name_H-M   'P 1'
#
loop_
_entity.id
_entity.type
_entity.pdbx_description
1 polymer ?
#
loop_
_entity_poly.entity_id
_entity_poly.type
_entity_poly.pdbx_seq_one_letter_code
_entity_poly.pdbx_strand_id
1 'polypeptide(L)'
;AVYDNYEQALKEKGTSAKNIENGLKVYDPEQLALFKKIYPSLMGGEQFNPLAGSEVLPMYQSVANKLREKCGYSGIYIVFDEFSKFIEGQEKRAIGGNMKILQDMCELANESKETQIYMTMVAHKSIKEYGTYLPEAIINAFIGIEGRIEEVIFNTSSKNNYELIQNAIETDSERLVEIPDSNNLFGREKVDEYYKIPAFRTAFTNKDFEEIVVKGCYPLSPVSAYSLLNISEKVAQNERTLFTFISKEEPNSMARLVVEHTSNDQWIVTPDMVYDYFQNMFKRERGNERVHTEWLNAEYAISKVKDANNVRILKILAILNIINKFDEMPPTEQILEIASGLPNASEILSTLVAKELIYKKEANNCYAFKTRAGAALKAEIKRRRTFKDASNLPKVFAQISNAQYVLPKKYNNQYSMTRYFRYEYLDVEDFLQIDNINVLLEDGKF
;
A
#
# COMPACT_ATOMS: atom_id res chain seq x y z
N ALA A 1 -42.67 33.32 -7.40
CA ALA A 1 -42.64 32.72 -6.06
C ALA A 1 -41.20 32.50 -5.56
N VAL A 2 -40.38 31.65 -6.20
CA VAL A 2 -38.99 31.38 -5.74
C VAL A 2 -38.09 32.62 -5.85
N TYR A 3 -38.21 33.33 -6.97
CA TYR A 3 -37.44 34.56 -7.20
C TYR A 3 -37.83 35.68 -6.20
N ASP A 4 -39.11 35.85 -5.91
CA ASP A 4 -39.60 36.87 -4.99
C ASP A 4 -39.13 36.56 -3.55
N ASN A 5 -39.14 35.29 -3.16
CA ASN A 5 -38.57 34.85 -1.87
C ASN A 5 -37.05 35.09 -1.80
N TYR A 6 -36.34 34.89 -2.90
CA TYR A 6 -34.91 35.16 -3.01
C TYR A 6 -34.60 36.64 -2.86
N GLU A 7 -35.31 37.52 -3.57
CA GLU A 7 -35.15 38.97 -3.42
C GLU A 7 -35.48 39.46 -2.02
N GLN A 8 -36.49 38.89 -1.37
CA GLN A 8 -36.84 39.23 -0.01
C GLN A 8 -35.76 38.81 0.99
N ALA A 9 -35.25 37.59 0.84
CA ALA A 9 -34.13 37.08 1.69
C ALA A 9 -32.83 37.92 1.50
N LEU A 10 -32.58 38.40 0.30
CA LEU A 10 -31.45 39.28 0.01
C LEU A 10 -31.63 40.69 0.60
N LYS A 11 -32.85 41.25 0.53
CA LYS A 11 -33.17 42.55 1.16
C LYS A 11 -32.97 42.51 2.69
N GLU A 12 -33.35 41.42 3.34
CA GLU A 12 -33.09 41.22 4.78
C GLU A 12 -31.58 41.16 5.11
N LYS A 13 -30.74 40.83 4.16
CA LYS A 13 -29.26 40.80 4.28
C LYS A 13 -28.61 42.10 3.75
N GLY A 14 -29.39 43.10 3.36
CA GLY A 14 -28.87 44.39 2.88
C GLY A 14 -28.24 44.34 1.50
N THR A 15 -28.57 43.35 0.67
CA THR A 15 -28.03 43.16 -0.68
C THR A 15 -29.11 42.94 -1.71
N SER A 16 -28.76 42.71 -2.98
CA SER A 16 -29.66 42.46 -4.09
C SER A 16 -29.15 41.33 -4.98
N ALA A 17 -30.04 40.69 -5.75
CA ALA A 17 -29.65 39.66 -6.70
C ALA A 17 -28.58 40.15 -7.68
N LYS A 18 -28.66 41.39 -8.11
CA LYS A 18 -27.70 42.02 -9.02
C LYS A 18 -26.32 42.20 -8.41
N ASN A 19 -26.28 42.51 -7.10
CA ASN A 19 -25.01 42.61 -6.38
C ASN A 19 -24.31 41.24 -6.23
N ILE A 20 -25.09 40.19 -5.91
CA ILE A 20 -24.57 38.83 -5.86
C ILE A 20 -24.09 38.39 -7.25
N GLU A 21 -24.88 38.60 -8.31
CA GLU A 21 -24.51 38.26 -9.68
C GLU A 21 -23.19 38.95 -10.07
N ASN A 22 -23.06 40.22 -9.81
CA ASN A 22 -21.83 40.98 -10.11
C ASN A 22 -20.63 40.48 -9.31
N GLY A 23 -20.82 40.17 -8.03
CA GLY A 23 -19.75 39.62 -7.20
C GLY A 23 -19.31 38.24 -7.67
N LEU A 24 -20.25 37.37 -8.03
CA LEU A 24 -19.94 36.03 -8.57
C LEU A 24 -19.19 36.12 -9.92
N LYS A 25 -19.49 37.10 -10.77
CA LYS A 25 -18.76 37.33 -12.03
C LYS A 25 -17.28 37.70 -11.83
N VAL A 26 -16.95 38.30 -10.71
CA VAL A 26 -15.56 38.68 -10.33
C VAL A 26 -14.94 37.74 -9.28
N TYR A 27 -15.57 36.58 -9.07
CA TYR A 27 -15.14 35.53 -8.14
C TYR A 27 -15.03 36.00 -6.66
N ASP A 28 -15.93 36.87 -6.22
CA ASP A 28 -16.00 37.33 -4.83
C ASP A 28 -16.44 36.19 -3.91
N PRO A 29 -15.56 35.72 -2.99
CA PRO A 29 -15.88 34.61 -2.09
C PRO A 29 -16.96 34.93 -1.05
N GLU A 30 -17.13 36.20 -0.66
CA GLU A 30 -18.14 36.62 0.30
C GLU A 30 -19.55 36.54 -0.31
N GLN A 31 -19.69 36.94 -1.58
CA GLN A 31 -20.94 36.84 -2.30
C GLN A 31 -21.33 35.38 -2.55
N LEU A 32 -20.36 34.52 -2.83
CA LEU A 32 -20.59 33.08 -2.96
C LEU A 32 -21.00 32.45 -1.63
N ALA A 33 -20.37 32.80 -0.53
CA ALA A 33 -20.73 32.32 0.79
C ALA A 33 -22.14 32.75 1.20
N LEU A 34 -22.52 34.00 0.89
CA LEU A 34 -23.85 34.52 1.15
C LEU A 34 -24.90 33.78 0.30
N PHE A 35 -24.63 33.57 -0.98
CA PHE A 35 -25.51 32.79 -1.86
C PHE A 35 -25.72 31.35 -1.33
N LYS A 36 -24.63 30.66 -1.00
CA LYS A 36 -24.69 29.29 -0.44
C LYS A 36 -25.51 29.20 0.85
N LYS A 37 -25.48 30.24 1.67
CA LYS A 37 -26.22 30.30 2.94
C LYS A 37 -27.73 30.50 2.72
N ILE A 38 -28.13 31.23 1.69
CA ILE A 38 -29.53 31.54 1.38
C ILE A 38 -30.18 30.40 0.59
N TYR A 39 -29.44 29.73 -0.27
CA TYR A 39 -29.92 28.71 -1.20
C TYR A 39 -30.77 27.60 -0.55
N PRO A 40 -30.39 26.98 0.59
CA PRO A 40 -31.20 25.93 1.22
C PRO A 40 -32.60 26.38 1.63
N SER A 41 -32.75 27.64 2.06
CA SER A 41 -34.06 28.18 2.45
C SER A 41 -35.02 28.37 1.28
N LEU A 42 -34.50 28.48 0.07
CA LEU A 42 -35.24 28.64 -1.17
C LEU A 42 -35.57 27.30 -1.84
N MET A 43 -34.71 26.31 -1.66
CA MET A 43 -34.75 25.03 -2.36
C MET A 43 -35.14 23.85 -1.43
N GLY A 44 -35.99 24.12 -0.43
CA GLY A 44 -36.55 23.08 0.43
C GLY A 44 -35.54 22.34 1.30
N GLY A 45 -34.41 22.99 1.63
CA GLY A 45 -33.34 22.43 2.46
C GLY A 45 -32.19 21.82 1.66
N GLU A 46 -32.26 21.79 0.33
CA GLU A 46 -31.16 21.34 -0.53
C GLU A 46 -29.99 22.33 -0.45
N GLN A 47 -28.77 21.79 -0.29
CA GLN A 47 -27.57 22.61 -0.34
C GLN A 47 -27.19 22.93 -1.79
N PHE A 48 -26.66 24.14 -2.01
CA PHE A 48 -26.16 24.53 -3.32
C PHE A 48 -25.04 23.61 -3.76
N ASN A 49 -25.29 22.86 -4.82
CA ASN A 49 -24.27 22.09 -5.54
C ASN A 49 -23.95 22.80 -6.87
N PRO A 50 -22.79 23.41 -7.02
CA PRO A 50 -22.41 24.13 -8.24
C PRO A 50 -22.35 23.21 -9.47
N LEU A 51 -22.32 21.89 -9.26
CA LEU A 51 -22.28 20.88 -10.32
C LEU A 51 -23.66 20.31 -10.65
N ALA A 52 -24.69 20.54 -9.81
CA ALA A 52 -26.06 20.12 -10.09
C ALA A 52 -26.68 20.97 -11.20
N GLY A 53 -26.89 20.37 -12.35
CA GLY A 53 -27.44 21.05 -13.53
C GLY A 53 -26.46 21.99 -14.25
N SER A 54 -25.18 21.91 -13.92
CA SER A 54 -24.16 22.72 -14.59
C SER A 54 -23.86 22.15 -15.98
N GLU A 55 -23.70 23.05 -16.94
CA GLU A 55 -23.20 22.77 -18.28
C GLU A 55 -21.69 22.52 -18.28
N VAL A 56 -21.21 21.61 -17.42
CA VAL A 56 -19.76 21.32 -17.28
C VAL A 56 -19.18 20.85 -18.61
N LEU A 57 -19.86 19.92 -19.27
CA LEU A 57 -19.40 19.39 -20.56
C LEU A 57 -19.42 20.45 -21.66
N PRO A 58 -20.52 21.19 -21.88
CA PRO A 58 -20.56 22.30 -22.86
C PRO A 58 -19.47 23.35 -22.54
N MET A 59 -19.15 23.61 -21.26
CA MET A 59 -18.08 24.52 -20.90
C MET A 59 -16.72 24.01 -21.39
N TYR A 60 -16.37 22.76 -21.13
CA TYR A 60 -15.11 22.17 -21.61
C TYR A 60 -15.02 22.18 -23.14
N GLN A 61 -16.11 21.81 -23.84
CA GLN A 61 -16.18 21.88 -25.30
C GLN A 61 -15.96 23.32 -25.80
N SER A 62 -16.65 24.28 -25.20
CA SER A 62 -16.53 25.70 -25.59
C SER A 62 -15.10 26.22 -25.36
N VAL A 63 -14.47 25.86 -24.24
CA VAL A 63 -13.10 26.24 -23.96
C VAL A 63 -12.13 25.59 -24.95
N ALA A 64 -12.28 24.29 -25.19
CA ALA A 64 -11.47 23.55 -26.15
C ALA A 64 -11.53 24.15 -27.56
N ASN A 65 -12.73 24.46 -28.01
CA ASN A 65 -12.93 25.10 -29.32
C ASN A 65 -12.25 26.50 -29.39
N LYS A 66 -12.43 27.33 -28.36
CA LYS A 66 -11.80 28.66 -28.30
C LYS A 66 -10.26 28.58 -28.23
N LEU A 67 -9.72 27.59 -27.54
CA LEU A 67 -8.28 27.35 -27.52
C LEU A 67 -7.74 26.96 -28.89
N ARG A 68 -8.48 26.12 -29.60
CA ARG A 68 -8.15 25.75 -30.98
C ARG A 68 -8.19 26.97 -31.91
N GLU A 69 -9.32 27.70 -31.92
CA GLU A 69 -9.54 28.82 -32.84
C GLU A 69 -8.62 30.01 -32.59
N LYS A 70 -8.36 30.36 -31.31
CA LYS A 70 -7.63 31.56 -30.95
C LYS A 70 -6.15 31.34 -30.65
N CYS A 71 -5.80 30.15 -30.19
CA CYS A 71 -4.45 29.87 -29.69
C CYS A 71 -3.75 28.76 -30.48
N GLY A 72 -4.46 28.06 -31.41
CA GLY A 72 -3.86 26.99 -32.22
C GLY A 72 -3.61 25.67 -31.49
N TYR A 73 -4.18 25.47 -30.30
CA TYR A 73 -4.07 24.20 -29.59
C TYR A 73 -4.96 23.12 -30.24
N SER A 74 -4.50 21.86 -30.22
CA SER A 74 -5.28 20.74 -30.76
C SER A 74 -6.44 20.33 -29.86
N GLY A 75 -6.38 20.62 -28.56
CA GLY A 75 -7.39 20.22 -27.59
C GLY A 75 -6.97 20.46 -26.15
N ILE A 76 -7.62 19.76 -25.23
CA ILE A 76 -7.37 19.82 -23.78
C ILE A 76 -6.94 18.43 -23.28
N TYR A 77 -5.93 18.38 -22.44
CA TYR A 77 -5.54 17.18 -21.70
C TYR A 77 -5.82 17.42 -20.22
N ILE A 78 -6.70 16.58 -19.64
CA ILE A 78 -7.12 16.65 -18.24
C ILE A 78 -6.39 15.55 -17.47
N VAL A 79 -5.62 15.94 -16.46
CA VAL A 79 -5.01 15.01 -15.51
C VAL A 79 -5.75 15.13 -14.18
N PHE A 80 -6.42 14.04 -13.77
CA PHE A 80 -7.11 13.97 -12.49
C PHE A 80 -6.27 13.10 -11.54
N ASP A 81 -5.38 13.77 -10.81
CA ASP A 81 -4.54 13.14 -9.81
C ASP A 81 -5.33 12.84 -8.53
N GLU A 82 -4.86 11.86 -7.75
CA GLU A 82 -5.49 11.40 -6.52
C GLU A 82 -6.97 10.97 -6.70
N PHE A 83 -7.29 10.38 -7.81
CA PHE A 83 -8.64 9.90 -8.11
C PHE A 83 -9.18 8.94 -7.03
N SER A 84 -8.31 8.18 -6.39
CA SER A 84 -8.64 7.33 -5.24
C SER A 84 -9.28 8.11 -4.09
N LYS A 85 -8.74 9.27 -3.73
CA LYS A 85 -9.29 10.12 -2.65
C LYS A 85 -10.63 10.73 -3.04
N PHE A 86 -10.79 11.06 -4.31
CA PHE A 86 -12.08 11.51 -4.83
C PHE A 86 -13.15 10.44 -4.64
N ILE A 87 -12.82 9.18 -4.96
CA ILE A 87 -13.73 8.04 -4.77
C ILE A 87 -14.08 7.85 -3.28
N GLU A 88 -13.07 7.81 -2.41
CA GLU A 88 -13.24 7.55 -0.98
C GLU A 88 -13.96 8.69 -0.25
N GLY A 89 -13.78 9.92 -0.71
CA GLY A 89 -14.37 11.12 -0.12
C GLY A 89 -15.82 11.41 -0.51
N GLN A 90 -16.46 10.59 -1.36
CA GLN A 90 -17.83 10.84 -1.80
C GLN A 90 -18.85 10.55 -0.69
N GLU A 91 -19.60 11.57 -0.29
CA GLU A 91 -20.78 11.37 0.55
C GLU A 91 -21.89 10.66 -0.23
N LYS A 92 -22.61 9.73 0.42
CA LYS A 92 -23.65 8.88 -0.22
C LYS A 92 -24.70 9.65 -1.05
N ARG A 93 -24.95 10.93 -0.77
CA ARG A 93 -25.93 11.76 -1.49
C ARG A 93 -25.36 12.46 -2.72
N ALA A 94 -24.06 12.74 -2.76
CA ALA A 94 -23.40 13.44 -3.87
C ALA A 94 -22.93 12.49 -4.98
N ILE A 95 -22.91 11.18 -4.71
CA ILE A 95 -22.31 10.16 -5.56
C ILE A 95 -22.95 10.11 -6.95
N GLY A 96 -24.29 10.11 -7.03
CA GLY A 96 -25.00 9.94 -8.31
C GLY A 96 -24.70 11.06 -9.33
N GLY A 97 -24.66 12.31 -8.88
CA GLY A 97 -24.40 13.46 -9.74
C GLY A 97 -22.93 13.54 -10.20
N ASN A 98 -22.00 13.36 -9.28
CA ASN A 98 -20.56 13.45 -9.57
C ASN A 98 -20.09 12.30 -10.47
N MET A 99 -20.59 11.08 -10.25
CA MET A 99 -20.27 9.94 -11.08
C MET A 99 -20.85 10.07 -12.49
N LYS A 100 -22.05 10.62 -12.62
CA LYS A 100 -22.65 10.89 -13.95
C LYS A 100 -21.82 11.90 -14.73
N ILE A 101 -21.41 13.00 -14.12
CA ILE A 101 -20.53 13.98 -14.77
C ILE A 101 -19.22 13.34 -15.24
N LEU A 102 -18.63 12.48 -14.42
CA LEU A 102 -17.40 11.77 -14.77
C LEU A 102 -17.63 10.81 -15.95
N GLN A 103 -18.72 10.06 -15.93
CA GLN A 103 -19.11 9.20 -17.05
C GLN A 103 -19.29 10.01 -18.34
N ASP A 104 -20.05 11.10 -18.27
CA ASP A 104 -20.32 11.98 -19.41
C ASP A 104 -19.01 12.64 -19.93
N MET A 105 -18.06 12.96 -19.04
CA MET A 105 -16.72 13.44 -19.43
C MET A 105 -15.89 12.37 -20.15
N CYS A 106 -15.95 11.10 -19.70
CA CYS A 106 -15.30 9.99 -20.40
C CYS A 106 -15.93 9.77 -21.80
N GLU A 107 -17.25 9.87 -21.91
CA GLU A 107 -17.95 9.81 -23.22
C GLU A 107 -17.49 10.94 -24.11
N LEU A 108 -17.48 12.18 -23.59
CA LEU A 108 -17.03 13.36 -24.33
C LEU A 108 -15.58 13.21 -24.82
N ALA A 109 -14.70 12.66 -24.00
CA ALA A 109 -13.31 12.40 -24.38
C ALA A 109 -13.22 11.38 -25.52
N ASN A 110 -13.96 10.27 -25.42
CA ASN A 110 -13.96 9.20 -26.43
C ASN A 110 -14.61 9.63 -27.75
N GLU A 111 -15.59 10.51 -27.69
CA GLU A 111 -16.32 11.01 -28.89
C GLU A 111 -15.67 12.26 -29.48
N SER A 112 -14.63 12.83 -28.85
CA SER A 112 -13.95 14.02 -29.32
C SER A 112 -13.29 13.77 -30.70
N LYS A 113 -13.57 14.67 -31.66
CA LYS A 113 -13.07 14.53 -33.03
C LYS A 113 -12.00 15.56 -33.36
N GLU A 114 -12.40 16.68 -33.91
CA GLU A 114 -11.48 17.73 -34.36
C GLU A 114 -10.89 18.52 -33.19
N THR A 115 -11.65 18.76 -32.14
CA THR A 115 -11.17 19.37 -30.89
C THR A 115 -11.06 18.28 -29.86
N GLN A 116 -9.84 17.84 -29.63
CA GLN A 116 -9.57 16.66 -28.81
C GLN A 116 -9.65 16.99 -27.32
N ILE A 117 -10.29 16.10 -26.56
CA ILE A 117 -10.29 16.12 -25.09
C ILE A 117 -9.77 14.78 -24.62
N TYR A 118 -8.65 14.79 -23.90
CA TYR A 118 -8.06 13.63 -23.26
C TYR A 118 -8.22 13.72 -21.76
N MET A 119 -8.44 12.60 -21.11
CA MET A 119 -8.53 12.53 -19.66
C MET A 119 -7.74 11.34 -19.13
N THR A 120 -6.88 11.60 -18.16
CA THR A 120 -6.14 10.59 -17.40
C THR A 120 -6.48 10.72 -15.93
N MET A 121 -6.87 9.61 -15.31
CA MET A 121 -7.17 9.51 -13.89
C MET A 121 -6.07 8.68 -13.23
N VAL A 122 -5.38 9.26 -12.24
CA VAL A 122 -4.32 8.56 -11.51
C VAL A 122 -4.87 8.03 -10.19
N ALA A 123 -4.80 6.72 -10.00
CA ALA A 123 -5.32 6.03 -8.84
C ALA A 123 -4.27 5.08 -8.25
N HIS A 124 -4.30 4.87 -6.93
CA HIS A 124 -3.40 3.94 -6.25
C HIS A 124 -3.83 2.47 -6.37
N LYS A 125 -5.10 2.25 -6.70
CA LYS A 125 -5.70 0.91 -6.83
C LYS A 125 -6.61 0.89 -8.03
N SER A 126 -6.80 -0.29 -8.62
CA SER A 126 -7.80 -0.43 -9.66
C SER A 126 -9.20 -0.16 -9.10
N ILE A 127 -10.11 0.30 -9.94
CA ILE A 127 -11.49 0.58 -9.55
C ILE A 127 -12.15 -0.66 -8.93
N LYS A 128 -11.81 -1.85 -9.42
CA LYS A 128 -12.31 -3.15 -8.93
C LYS A 128 -11.92 -3.46 -7.49
N GLU A 129 -10.76 -2.99 -7.05
CA GLU A 129 -10.28 -3.24 -5.68
C GLU A 129 -11.04 -2.42 -4.63
N TYR A 130 -11.70 -1.33 -5.03
CA TYR A 130 -12.57 -0.55 -4.14
C TYR A 130 -13.93 -1.23 -3.89
N GLY A 131 -14.31 -2.20 -4.74
CA GLY A 131 -15.64 -2.84 -4.71
C GLY A 131 -16.01 -3.54 -3.42
N THR A 132 -15.04 -3.94 -2.59
CA THR A 132 -15.30 -4.62 -1.30
C THR A 132 -15.77 -3.69 -0.19
N TYR A 133 -15.57 -2.38 -0.33
CA TYR A 133 -15.83 -1.39 0.73
C TYR A 133 -16.84 -0.31 0.35
N LEU A 134 -17.23 -0.23 -0.94
CA LEU A 134 -18.11 0.81 -1.44
C LEU A 134 -19.57 0.33 -1.53
N PRO A 135 -20.56 1.24 -1.36
CA PRO A 135 -21.96 0.94 -1.62
C PRO A 135 -22.17 0.48 -3.06
N GLU A 136 -23.10 -0.47 -3.26
CA GLU A 136 -23.40 -1.08 -4.56
C GLU A 136 -23.73 -0.05 -5.67
N ALA A 137 -24.40 1.05 -5.31
CA ALA A 137 -24.69 2.14 -6.24
C ALA A 137 -23.42 2.81 -6.80
N ILE A 138 -22.35 2.89 -6.00
CA ILE A 138 -21.06 3.43 -6.45
C ILE A 138 -20.34 2.44 -7.34
N ILE A 139 -20.37 1.17 -7.00
CA ILE A 139 -19.76 0.08 -7.78
C ILE A 139 -20.38 0.06 -9.18
N ASN A 140 -21.72 0.13 -9.28
CA ASN A 140 -22.43 0.15 -10.56
C ASN A 140 -22.09 1.40 -11.41
N ALA A 141 -21.93 2.55 -10.78
CA ALA A 141 -21.49 3.77 -11.47
C ALA A 141 -20.06 3.64 -12.00
N PHE A 142 -19.16 2.97 -11.25
CA PHE A 142 -17.80 2.69 -11.69
C PHE A 142 -17.72 1.69 -12.85
N ILE A 143 -18.53 0.64 -12.83
CA ILE A 143 -18.63 -0.29 -13.98
C ILE A 143 -18.99 0.47 -15.25
N GLY A 144 -19.89 1.45 -15.14
CA GLY A 144 -20.24 2.32 -16.26
C GLY A 144 -19.08 3.18 -16.78
N ILE A 145 -18.19 3.62 -15.92
CA ILE A 145 -16.98 4.39 -16.29
C ILE A 145 -15.89 3.46 -16.83
N GLU A 146 -15.67 2.31 -16.21
CA GLU A 146 -14.61 1.35 -16.55
C GLU A 146 -14.69 0.92 -18.03
N GLY A 147 -15.90 0.73 -18.56
CA GLY A 147 -16.07 0.41 -19.98
C GLY A 147 -15.69 1.52 -20.97
N ARG A 148 -15.36 2.72 -20.49
CA ARG A 148 -15.03 3.92 -21.30
C ARG A 148 -13.58 4.38 -21.13
N ILE A 149 -12.82 3.74 -20.25
CA ILE A 149 -11.41 4.05 -19.97
C ILE A 149 -10.55 2.83 -20.27
N GLU A 150 -9.30 3.08 -20.64
CA GLU A 150 -8.26 2.07 -20.74
C GLU A 150 -7.41 2.09 -19.47
N GLU A 151 -7.28 0.95 -18.79
CA GLU A 151 -6.49 0.83 -17.59
C GLU A 151 -5.04 0.57 -17.96
N VAL A 152 -4.16 1.47 -17.56
CA VAL A 152 -2.70 1.31 -17.66
C VAL A 152 -2.14 1.04 -16.28
N ILE A 153 -1.71 -0.21 -16.04
CA ILE A 153 -1.14 -0.61 -14.77
C ILE A 153 0.36 -0.32 -14.78
N PHE A 154 0.77 0.59 -13.91
CA PHE A 154 2.19 0.84 -13.66
C PHE A 154 2.69 -0.17 -12.61
N ASN A 155 3.18 -1.31 -13.07
CA ASN A 155 3.93 -2.21 -12.21
C ASN A 155 5.39 -1.75 -12.20
N THR A 156 5.80 -1.09 -11.13
CA THR A 156 7.24 -0.89 -10.89
C THR A 156 7.87 -2.23 -10.58
N SER A 157 8.86 -2.62 -11.36
CA SER A 157 9.64 -3.82 -11.04
C SER A 157 10.41 -3.59 -9.73
N SER A 158 10.66 -4.65 -8.98
CA SER A 158 11.49 -4.55 -7.78
C SER A 158 12.83 -3.86 -8.07
N LYS A 159 13.41 -4.12 -9.23
CA LYS A 159 14.66 -3.49 -9.70
C LYS A 159 14.54 -1.97 -9.77
N ASN A 160 13.48 -1.44 -10.38
CA ASN A 160 13.27 0.01 -10.53
C ASN A 160 13.21 0.73 -9.17
N ASN A 161 12.64 0.10 -8.16
CA ASN A 161 12.55 0.68 -6.82
C ASN A 161 13.95 0.86 -6.19
N TYR A 162 14.86 -0.08 -6.40
CA TYR A 162 16.25 0.07 -5.95
C TYR A 162 17.03 1.07 -6.80
N GLU A 163 16.79 1.13 -8.11
CA GLU A 163 17.36 2.16 -8.99
C GLU A 163 16.92 3.57 -8.58
N LEU A 164 15.69 3.75 -8.06
CA LEU A 164 15.25 5.02 -7.48
C LEU A 164 16.06 5.39 -6.24
N ILE A 165 16.36 4.44 -5.36
CA ILE A 165 17.23 4.68 -4.19
C ILE A 165 18.64 5.05 -4.68
N GLN A 166 19.20 4.29 -5.59
CA GLN A 166 20.53 4.53 -6.18
C GLN A 166 20.63 5.94 -6.77
N ASN A 167 19.61 6.36 -7.52
CA ASN A 167 19.58 7.69 -8.12
C ASN A 167 19.36 8.82 -7.11
N ALA A 168 18.81 8.52 -5.92
CA ALA A 168 18.62 9.49 -4.85
C ALA A 168 19.87 9.65 -3.96
N ILE A 169 20.82 8.73 -4.04
CA ILE A 169 22.05 8.73 -3.27
C ILE A 169 23.22 9.05 -4.23
N GLU A 170 23.85 10.19 -4.02
CA GLU A 170 25.07 10.54 -4.74
C GLU A 170 26.27 9.99 -3.98
N THR A 171 26.92 8.97 -4.55
CA THR A 171 28.09 8.33 -3.94
C THR A 171 29.33 8.68 -4.76
N ASP A 172 30.35 9.24 -4.09
CA ASP A 172 31.66 9.43 -4.67
C ASP A 172 32.42 8.09 -4.71
N SER A 173 32.32 7.43 -5.84
CA SER A 173 32.89 6.09 -6.03
C SER A 173 34.43 6.06 -5.96
N GLU A 174 35.12 7.16 -6.30
CA GLU A 174 36.58 7.26 -6.22
C GLU A 174 37.01 7.32 -4.76
N ARG A 175 36.35 8.17 -3.97
CA ARG A 175 36.63 8.28 -2.54
C ARG A 175 36.21 7.01 -1.76
N LEU A 176 35.14 6.34 -2.18
CA LEU A 176 34.70 5.10 -1.53
C LEU A 176 35.77 4.01 -1.60
N VAL A 177 36.51 3.93 -2.70
CA VAL A 177 37.63 2.96 -2.84
C VAL A 177 38.82 3.30 -1.94
N GLU A 178 39.02 4.60 -1.61
CA GLU A 178 40.10 5.06 -0.75
C GLU A 178 39.81 4.83 0.75
N ILE A 179 38.54 4.70 1.15
CA ILE A 179 38.15 4.45 2.55
C ILE A 179 38.35 2.98 2.90
N PRO A 180 39.01 2.64 4.03
CA PRO A 180 39.21 1.27 4.46
C PRO A 180 37.88 0.51 4.61
N ASP A 181 37.84 -0.70 4.09
CA ASP A 181 36.75 -1.66 4.26
C ASP A 181 37.15 -2.76 5.27
N SER A 182 37.33 -2.36 6.54
CA SER A 182 37.73 -3.28 7.61
C SER A 182 36.70 -4.37 7.89
N ASN A 183 35.44 -4.12 7.52
CA ASN A 183 34.35 -5.05 7.70
C ASN A 183 34.06 -5.92 6.46
N ASN A 184 34.83 -5.73 5.39
CA ASN A 184 34.69 -6.44 4.13
C ASN A 184 33.26 -6.36 3.56
N LEU A 185 32.64 -5.18 3.61
CA LEU A 185 31.24 -4.96 3.26
C LEU A 185 30.95 -5.28 1.80
N PHE A 186 31.92 -5.00 0.90
CA PHE A 186 31.86 -5.26 -0.53
C PHE A 186 32.60 -6.53 -0.94
N GLY A 187 33.12 -7.29 0.04
CA GLY A 187 33.79 -8.55 -0.22
C GLY A 187 32.83 -9.58 -0.83
N ARG A 188 33.34 -10.38 -1.76
CA ARG A 188 32.54 -11.34 -2.51
C ARG A 188 31.73 -12.29 -1.64
N GLU A 189 32.32 -12.77 -0.54
CA GLU A 189 31.62 -13.66 0.41
C GLU A 189 30.40 -12.99 1.01
N LYS A 190 30.51 -11.71 1.39
CA LYS A 190 29.42 -10.94 1.97
C LYS A 190 28.32 -10.64 0.98
N VAL A 191 28.70 -10.28 -0.25
CA VAL A 191 27.75 -10.07 -1.36
C VAL A 191 26.99 -11.37 -1.67
N ASP A 192 27.70 -12.50 -1.73
CA ASP A 192 27.09 -13.82 -1.98
C ASP A 192 26.14 -14.24 -0.83
N GLU A 193 26.43 -13.88 0.43
CA GLU A 193 25.53 -14.12 1.55
C GLU A 193 24.21 -13.36 1.40
N TYR A 194 24.27 -12.06 1.09
CA TYR A 194 23.08 -11.27 0.83
C TYR A 194 22.30 -11.77 -0.39
N TYR A 195 23.00 -12.16 -1.46
CA TYR A 195 22.34 -12.64 -2.67
C TYR A 195 21.57 -13.96 -2.49
N LYS A 196 21.93 -14.78 -1.48
CA LYS A 196 21.18 -16.00 -1.14
C LYS A 196 19.78 -15.71 -0.60
N ILE A 197 19.52 -14.50 -0.13
CA ILE A 197 18.21 -14.10 0.39
C ILE A 197 17.18 -14.14 -0.76
N PRO A 198 16.02 -14.80 -0.58
CA PRO A 198 15.03 -14.98 -1.64
C PRO A 198 14.62 -13.68 -2.35
N ALA A 199 14.42 -12.60 -1.60
CA ALA A 199 14.06 -11.28 -2.15
C ALA A 199 15.01 -10.80 -3.26
N PHE A 200 16.31 -11.03 -3.08
CA PHE A 200 17.34 -10.57 -4.03
C PHE A 200 17.55 -11.58 -5.14
N ARG A 201 17.62 -12.85 -4.79
CA ARG A 201 17.85 -13.93 -5.76
C ARG A 201 16.76 -14.03 -6.82
N THR A 202 15.51 -13.73 -6.46
CA THR A 202 14.38 -13.79 -7.41
C THR A 202 14.24 -12.56 -8.27
N ALA A 203 14.70 -11.40 -7.78
CA ALA A 203 14.52 -10.11 -8.44
C ALA A 203 15.70 -9.66 -9.31
N PHE A 204 16.91 -10.18 -9.04
CA PHE A 204 18.14 -9.69 -9.67
C PHE A 204 19.01 -10.81 -10.23
N THR A 205 19.83 -10.49 -11.23
CA THR A 205 21.03 -11.25 -11.53
C THR A 205 22.09 -10.91 -10.46
N ASN A 206 23.09 -11.78 -10.27
CA ASN A 206 24.16 -11.51 -9.28
C ASN A 206 24.87 -10.17 -9.57
N LYS A 207 25.12 -9.87 -10.84
CA LYS A 207 25.76 -8.62 -11.27
C LYS A 207 24.88 -7.40 -10.98
N ASP A 208 23.60 -7.43 -11.35
CA ASP A 208 22.68 -6.32 -11.08
C ASP A 208 22.51 -6.10 -9.58
N PHE A 209 22.47 -7.18 -8.79
CA PHE A 209 22.38 -7.09 -7.33
C PHE A 209 23.60 -6.37 -6.74
N GLU A 210 24.79 -6.74 -7.15
CA GLU A 210 26.03 -6.09 -6.68
C GLU A 210 26.07 -4.61 -7.07
N GLU A 211 25.74 -4.29 -8.33
CA GLU A 211 25.84 -2.91 -8.85
C GLU A 211 24.74 -2.00 -8.31
N ILE A 212 23.49 -2.47 -8.27
CA ILE A 212 22.32 -1.63 -7.94
C ILE A 212 22.05 -1.62 -6.45
N VAL A 213 22.05 -2.83 -5.80
CA VAL A 213 21.64 -2.94 -4.41
C VAL A 213 22.80 -2.73 -3.45
N VAL A 214 23.93 -3.46 -3.66
CA VAL A 214 25.05 -3.41 -2.72
C VAL A 214 25.81 -2.09 -2.84
N LYS A 215 26.23 -1.74 -4.04
CA LYS A 215 27.00 -0.52 -4.30
C LYS A 215 26.10 0.70 -4.48
N GLY A 216 25.04 0.56 -5.27
CA GLY A 216 24.16 1.67 -5.64
C GLY A 216 23.32 2.20 -4.49
N CYS A 217 22.92 1.37 -3.54
CA CYS A 217 22.15 1.81 -2.36
C CYS A 217 23.05 2.12 -1.15
N TYR A 218 24.37 2.02 -1.26
CA TYR A 218 25.28 2.37 -0.16
C TYR A 218 25.02 3.84 0.32
N PRO A 219 24.98 4.13 1.63
CA PRO A 219 25.38 3.30 2.77
C PRO A 219 24.29 2.38 3.35
N LEU A 220 23.15 2.23 2.70
CA LEU A 220 22.13 1.27 3.15
C LEU A 220 22.64 -0.17 2.96
N SER A 221 22.53 -1.02 3.98
CA SER A 221 22.68 -2.46 3.75
C SER A 221 21.60 -2.97 2.81
N PRO A 222 21.82 -4.07 2.07
CA PRO A 222 20.78 -4.65 1.21
C PRO A 222 19.45 -4.90 1.95
N VAL A 223 19.53 -5.40 3.20
CA VAL A 223 18.32 -5.63 4.02
C VAL A 223 17.69 -4.32 4.46
N SER A 224 18.46 -3.25 4.69
CA SER A 224 17.93 -1.93 5.00
C SER A 224 17.23 -1.30 3.80
N ALA A 225 17.81 -1.39 2.62
CA ALA A 225 17.18 -0.93 1.38
C ALA A 225 15.85 -1.66 1.12
N TYR A 226 15.84 -2.99 1.28
CA TYR A 226 14.61 -3.80 1.21
C TYR A 226 13.59 -3.36 2.25
N SER A 227 14.02 -3.16 3.50
CA SER A 227 13.14 -2.74 4.60
C SER A 227 12.55 -1.37 4.36
N LEU A 228 13.36 -0.42 3.91
CA LEU A 228 12.95 0.95 3.62
C LEU A 228 11.86 1.00 2.54
N LEU A 229 12.04 0.28 1.43
CA LEU A 229 11.05 0.18 0.35
C LEU A 229 9.71 -0.37 0.87
N ASN A 230 9.76 -1.50 1.54
CA ASN A 230 8.55 -2.20 1.99
C ASN A 230 7.82 -1.50 3.16
N ILE A 231 8.55 -0.81 4.05
CA ILE A 231 7.94 -0.02 5.13
C ILE A 231 7.30 1.24 4.57
N SER A 232 7.97 1.94 3.66
CA SER A 232 7.44 3.15 3.03
C SER A 232 6.10 2.89 2.32
N GLU A 233 5.95 1.72 1.71
CA GLU A 233 4.69 1.28 1.11
C GLU A 233 3.57 1.07 2.15
N LYS A 234 3.91 0.55 3.35
CA LYS A 234 2.91 0.14 4.36
C LYS A 234 2.47 1.24 5.31
N VAL A 235 3.37 2.12 5.69
CA VAL A 235 3.17 3.03 6.84
C VAL A 235 3.14 4.49 6.42
N ALA A 236 3.69 4.79 5.26
CA ALA A 236 3.80 6.14 4.77
C ALA A 236 2.99 6.31 3.49
N GLN A 237 2.65 7.56 3.20
CA GLN A 237 2.13 7.91 1.89
C GLN A 237 3.26 7.81 0.84
N ASN A 238 3.73 6.56 0.60
CA ASN A 238 4.65 6.17 -0.46
C ASN A 238 6.01 6.91 -0.51
N GLU A 239 6.41 7.34 -1.70
CA GLU A 239 7.73 7.84 -2.06
C GLU A 239 8.24 9.00 -1.19
N ARG A 240 7.36 9.84 -0.66
CA ARG A 240 7.78 10.99 0.17
C ARG A 240 8.56 10.57 1.41
N THR A 241 8.16 9.49 2.06
CA THR A 241 8.83 9.04 3.29
C THR A 241 10.15 8.36 3.01
N LEU A 242 10.27 7.63 1.90
CA LEU A 242 11.52 7.04 1.42
C LEU A 242 12.55 8.15 1.14
N PHE A 243 12.19 9.12 0.31
CA PHE A 243 13.09 10.22 -0.03
C PHE A 243 13.35 11.15 1.15
N THR A 244 12.38 11.32 2.05
CA THR A 244 12.58 12.09 3.28
C THR A 244 13.62 11.45 4.19
N PHE A 245 13.58 10.11 4.35
CA PHE A 245 14.60 9.37 5.09
C PHE A 245 15.99 9.54 4.47
N ILE A 246 16.09 9.47 3.15
CA ILE A 246 17.38 9.57 2.45
C ILE A 246 17.95 11.00 2.49
N SER A 247 17.10 12.02 2.22
CA SER A 247 17.60 13.36 1.87
C SER A 247 17.45 14.44 2.94
N LYS A 248 16.54 14.26 3.94
CA LYS A 248 16.32 15.28 4.97
C LYS A 248 17.08 14.95 6.25
N GLU A 249 17.72 15.95 6.85
CA GLU A 249 18.37 15.86 8.15
C GLU A 249 17.35 15.85 9.30
N GLU A 250 16.55 14.79 9.36
CA GLU A 250 15.64 14.53 10.48
C GLU A 250 16.30 13.57 11.50
N PRO A 251 15.84 13.51 12.76
CA PRO A 251 16.36 12.55 13.72
C PRO A 251 16.27 11.12 13.20
N ASN A 252 17.38 10.39 13.27
CA ASN A 252 17.53 9.01 12.78
C ASN A 252 17.37 8.83 11.25
N SER A 253 17.32 9.89 10.46
CA SER A 253 17.35 9.79 8.99
C SER A 253 18.75 9.38 8.49
N MET A 254 18.81 8.82 7.28
CA MET A 254 20.10 8.47 6.67
C MET A 254 20.98 9.71 6.49
N ALA A 255 20.42 10.85 6.02
CA ALA A 255 21.17 12.10 5.88
C ALA A 255 21.80 12.53 7.20
N ARG A 256 21.07 12.42 8.30
CA ARG A 256 21.59 12.75 9.65
C ARG A 256 22.66 11.75 10.10
N LEU A 257 22.46 10.46 9.89
CA LEU A 257 23.43 9.44 10.23
C LEU A 257 24.76 9.62 9.47
N VAL A 258 24.71 10.02 8.20
CA VAL A 258 25.90 10.32 7.39
C VAL A 258 26.67 11.51 7.97
N VAL A 259 25.98 12.58 8.39
CA VAL A 259 26.61 13.77 8.99
C VAL A 259 27.23 13.44 10.36
N GLU A 260 26.58 12.60 11.15
CA GLU A 260 27.05 12.22 12.48
C GLU A 260 28.16 11.14 12.46
N HIS A 261 28.34 10.48 11.32
CA HIS A 261 29.36 9.45 11.17
C HIS A 261 30.75 10.06 11.10
N THR A 262 31.60 9.75 12.08
CA THR A 262 32.94 10.32 12.22
C THR A 262 34.07 9.30 11.97
N SER A 263 33.73 8.04 11.68
CA SER A 263 34.72 7.01 11.39
C SER A 263 35.37 7.23 10.01
N ASN A 264 36.64 6.88 9.91
CA ASN A 264 37.35 6.86 8.62
C ASN A 264 37.24 5.51 7.90
N ASP A 265 36.36 4.63 8.35
CA ASP A 265 36.11 3.31 7.80
C ASP A 265 34.74 3.22 7.14
N GLN A 266 34.59 2.33 6.18
CA GLN A 266 33.29 2.06 5.57
C GLN A 266 32.30 1.53 6.61
N TRP A 267 31.08 2.00 6.55
CA TRP A 267 30.01 1.60 7.46
C TRP A 267 28.69 1.46 6.69
N ILE A 268 27.71 0.81 7.28
CA ILE A 268 26.39 0.62 6.69
C ILE A 268 25.27 1.03 7.65
N VAL A 269 24.21 1.55 7.08
CA VAL A 269 22.94 1.73 7.76
C VAL A 269 22.22 0.39 7.84
N THR A 270 22.06 -0.12 9.05
CA THR A 270 21.41 -1.41 9.32
C THR A 270 19.90 -1.25 9.58
N PRO A 271 19.08 -2.31 9.45
CA PRO A 271 17.63 -2.19 9.56
C PRO A 271 17.12 -1.66 10.91
N ASP A 272 17.85 -1.86 12.00
CA ASP A 272 17.51 -1.27 13.30
C ASP A 272 17.53 0.25 13.30
N MET A 273 18.42 0.87 12.52
CA MET A 273 18.46 2.33 12.32
C MET A 273 17.23 2.80 11.50
N VAL A 274 16.81 2.01 10.53
CA VAL A 274 15.55 2.25 9.80
C VAL A 274 14.36 2.17 10.76
N TYR A 275 14.35 1.20 11.67
CA TYR A 275 13.32 1.09 12.71
C TYR A 275 13.22 2.38 13.53
N ASP A 276 14.34 2.93 13.97
CA ASP A 276 14.37 4.12 14.82
C ASP A 276 13.76 5.35 14.13
N TYR A 277 13.94 5.48 12.83
CA TYR A 277 13.30 6.55 12.06
C TYR A 277 11.78 6.37 11.98
N PHE A 278 11.32 5.15 11.70
CA PHE A 278 9.91 4.85 11.48
C PHE A 278 9.11 4.59 12.77
N GLN A 279 9.75 4.45 13.93
CA GLN A 279 9.11 4.10 15.20
C GLN A 279 7.88 4.95 15.53
N ASN A 280 7.98 6.27 15.34
CA ASN A 280 6.86 7.17 15.60
C ASN A 280 5.68 6.98 14.63
N MET A 281 5.95 6.53 13.42
CA MET A 281 4.90 6.21 12.43
C MET A 281 4.20 4.92 12.81
N PHE A 282 4.94 3.86 13.18
CA PHE A 282 4.37 2.61 13.69
C PHE A 282 3.44 2.84 14.89
N LYS A 283 3.83 3.73 15.80
CA LYS A 283 3.03 4.11 16.95
C LYS A 283 1.71 4.76 16.59
N ARG A 284 1.69 5.57 15.52
CA ARG A 284 0.51 6.33 15.06
C ARG A 284 -0.38 5.52 14.13
N GLU A 285 0.13 4.43 13.55
CA GLU A 285 -0.55 3.62 12.54
C GLU A 285 -1.65 2.74 13.16
N ARG A 286 -2.74 3.39 13.61
CA ARG A 286 -3.90 2.70 14.20
C ARG A 286 -4.83 2.11 13.14
N GLY A 287 -4.74 2.57 11.90
CA GLY A 287 -5.52 2.07 10.78
C GLY A 287 -5.06 0.69 10.30
N ASN A 288 -3.77 0.36 10.51
CA ASN A 288 -3.21 -0.95 10.24
C ASN A 288 -2.94 -1.68 11.56
N GLU A 289 -3.95 -2.42 12.05
CA GLU A 289 -3.92 -3.14 13.33
C GLU A 289 -2.70 -4.05 13.46
N ARG A 290 -2.25 -4.64 12.37
CA ARG A 290 -1.10 -5.54 12.37
C ARG A 290 0.21 -4.79 12.61
N VAL A 291 0.47 -3.70 11.89
CA VAL A 291 1.67 -2.89 12.07
C VAL A 291 1.77 -2.41 13.51
N HIS A 292 0.67 -1.89 14.04
CA HIS A 292 0.61 -1.39 15.41
C HIS A 292 0.82 -2.51 16.45
N THR A 293 0.25 -3.68 16.23
CA THR A 293 0.39 -4.84 17.14
C THR A 293 1.83 -5.36 17.14
N GLU A 294 2.47 -5.52 15.99
CA GLU A 294 3.87 -5.98 15.91
C GLU A 294 4.81 -4.94 16.55
N TRP A 295 4.55 -3.65 16.34
CA TRP A 295 5.29 -2.60 17.02
C TRP A 295 5.14 -2.66 18.54
N LEU A 296 3.92 -2.84 19.07
CA LEU A 296 3.67 -2.97 20.53
C LEU A 296 4.40 -4.18 21.13
N ASN A 297 4.41 -5.31 20.44
CA ASN A 297 5.11 -6.52 20.88
C ASN A 297 6.63 -6.28 20.90
N ALA A 298 7.16 -5.60 19.90
CA ALA A 298 8.56 -5.23 19.82
C ALA A 298 8.97 -4.28 20.95
N GLU A 299 8.21 -3.20 21.17
CA GLU A 299 8.49 -2.23 22.25
C GLU A 299 8.44 -2.88 23.63
N TYR A 300 7.50 -3.81 23.84
CA TYR A 300 7.47 -4.60 25.06
C TYR A 300 8.76 -5.43 25.24
N ALA A 301 9.19 -6.14 24.20
CA ALA A 301 10.41 -6.95 24.26
C ALA A 301 11.67 -6.08 24.47
N ILE A 302 11.78 -4.95 23.74
CA ILE A 302 12.87 -3.99 23.85
C ILE A 302 12.94 -3.43 25.29
N SER A 303 11.80 -3.11 25.92
CA SER A 303 11.76 -2.60 27.30
C SER A 303 12.28 -3.58 28.34
N LYS A 304 12.42 -4.87 28.03
CA LYS A 304 12.90 -5.94 28.94
C LYS A 304 14.38 -6.24 28.81
N VAL A 305 15.05 -5.63 27.85
CA VAL A 305 16.50 -5.82 27.61
C VAL A 305 17.23 -4.49 27.70
N LYS A 306 18.51 -4.54 28.10
CA LYS A 306 19.36 -3.34 28.20
C LYS A 306 20.56 -3.39 27.26
N ASP A 307 20.92 -4.58 26.82
CA ASP A 307 22.06 -4.81 25.96
C ASP A 307 21.75 -4.28 24.54
N ALA A 308 22.66 -3.50 23.97
CA ALA A 308 22.46 -2.84 22.66
C ALA A 308 22.31 -3.85 21.51
N ASN A 309 23.02 -4.98 21.55
CA ASN A 309 22.95 -6.01 20.52
C ASN A 309 21.60 -6.75 20.56
N ASN A 310 21.09 -7.00 21.79
CA ASN A 310 19.75 -7.57 21.95
C ASN A 310 18.67 -6.62 21.40
N VAL A 311 18.78 -5.32 21.68
CA VAL A 311 17.87 -4.29 21.15
C VAL A 311 17.94 -4.25 19.63
N ARG A 312 19.14 -4.29 19.05
CA ARG A 312 19.37 -4.31 17.60
C ARG A 312 18.63 -5.48 16.94
N ILE A 313 18.83 -6.70 17.42
CA ILE A 313 18.14 -7.89 16.89
C ILE A 313 16.61 -7.76 17.02
N LEU A 314 16.09 -7.26 18.14
CA LEU A 314 14.65 -7.07 18.33
C LEU A 314 14.07 -6.04 17.37
N LYS A 315 14.76 -4.93 17.09
CA LYS A 315 14.34 -3.92 16.13
C LYS A 315 14.31 -4.48 14.69
N ILE A 316 15.34 -5.25 14.31
CA ILE A 316 15.39 -5.91 13.01
C ILE A 316 14.24 -6.92 12.87
N LEU A 317 14.04 -7.75 13.89
CA LEU A 317 12.92 -8.69 13.93
C LEU A 317 11.57 -7.97 13.81
N ALA A 318 11.40 -6.82 14.45
CA ALA A 318 10.19 -6.01 14.37
C ALA A 318 9.91 -5.54 12.94
N ILE A 319 10.94 -5.00 12.26
CA ILE A 319 10.82 -4.59 10.86
C ILE A 319 10.35 -5.75 9.97
N LEU A 320 11.02 -6.90 10.06
CA LEU A 320 10.68 -8.05 9.23
C LEU A 320 9.27 -8.59 9.50
N ASN A 321 8.82 -8.58 10.76
CA ASN A 321 7.45 -8.97 11.11
C ASN A 321 6.40 -7.93 10.66
N ILE A 322 6.71 -6.65 10.73
CA ILE A 322 5.87 -5.57 10.20
C ILE A 322 5.74 -5.68 8.68
N ILE A 323 6.83 -5.90 7.96
CA ILE A 323 6.83 -6.11 6.50
C ILE A 323 6.04 -7.36 6.13
N ASN A 324 6.19 -8.45 6.86
CA ASN A 324 5.43 -9.70 6.69
C ASN A 324 5.49 -10.32 5.29
N LYS A 325 6.61 -10.18 4.59
CA LYS A 325 6.88 -10.87 3.32
C LYS A 325 7.86 -12.01 3.57
N PHE A 326 7.40 -13.05 4.29
CA PHE A 326 8.27 -14.13 4.78
C PHE A 326 8.78 -15.05 3.68
N ASP A 327 8.14 -15.07 2.52
CA ASP A 327 8.62 -15.79 1.33
C ASP A 327 9.83 -15.09 0.70
N GLU A 328 9.91 -13.76 0.85
CA GLU A 328 10.99 -12.93 0.32
C GLU A 328 12.11 -12.72 1.36
N MET A 329 11.75 -12.42 2.62
CA MET A 329 12.67 -12.07 3.69
C MET A 329 12.22 -12.71 5.02
N PRO A 330 12.40 -14.03 5.18
CA PRO A 330 11.99 -14.73 6.39
C PRO A 330 12.89 -14.33 7.57
N PRO A 331 12.33 -14.01 8.75
CA PRO A 331 13.11 -13.67 9.94
C PRO A 331 13.73 -14.92 10.59
N THR A 332 14.60 -15.59 9.85
CA THR A 332 15.40 -16.73 10.32
C THR A 332 16.67 -16.27 11.02
N GLU A 333 17.32 -17.17 11.74
CA GLU A 333 18.59 -16.91 12.40
C GLU A 333 19.63 -16.35 11.43
N GLN A 334 19.80 -16.99 10.27
CA GLN A 334 20.75 -16.57 9.24
C GLN A 334 20.46 -15.14 8.73
N ILE A 335 19.21 -14.80 8.48
CA ILE A 335 18.87 -13.46 7.98
C ILE A 335 19.03 -12.41 9.08
N LEU A 336 18.70 -12.72 10.33
CA LEU A 336 18.91 -11.82 11.46
C LEU A 336 20.42 -11.58 11.73
N GLU A 337 21.25 -12.60 11.57
CA GLU A 337 22.71 -12.50 11.65
C GLU A 337 23.28 -11.59 10.56
N ILE A 338 22.93 -11.87 9.29
CA ILE A 338 23.38 -11.06 8.13
C ILE A 338 22.89 -9.61 8.27
N ALA A 339 21.64 -9.40 8.64
CA ALA A 339 21.03 -8.08 8.75
C ALA A 339 21.58 -7.24 9.89
N SER A 340 21.94 -7.88 11.01
CA SER A 340 22.53 -7.20 12.16
C SER A 340 24.03 -7.00 12.05
N GLY A 341 24.72 -7.84 11.25
CA GLY A 341 26.18 -7.90 11.22
C GLY A 341 26.82 -8.42 12.51
N LEU A 342 26.03 -9.09 13.37
CA LEU A 342 26.51 -9.60 14.66
C LEU A 342 26.86 -11.08 14.53
N PRO A 343 28.12 -11.47 14.70
CA PRO A 343 28.56 -12.88 14.59
C PRO A 343 28.00 -13.78 15.68
N ASN A 344 27.52 -13.21 16.78
CA ASN A 344 26.92 -13.93 17.91
C ASN A 344 25.39 -13.87 17.95
N ALA A 345 24.74 -13.61 16.80
CA ALA A 345 23.28 -13.50 16.70
C ALA A 345 22.56 -14.75 17.22
N SER A 346 23.10 -15.95 17.01
CA SER A 346 22.54 -17.22 17.50
C SER A 346 22.43 -17.26 19.02
N GLU A 347 23.50 -16.82 19.75
CA GLU A 347 23.49 -16.76 21.20
C GLU A 347 22.51 -15.73 21.75
N ILE A 348 22.41 -14.57 21.05
CA ILE A 348 21.46 -13.52 21.39
C ILE A 348 20.03 -14.04 21.22
N LEU A 349 19.72 -14.67 20.10
CA LEU A 349 18.40 -15.24 19.83
C LEU A 349 18.03 -16.31 20.86
N SER A 350 18.97 -17.19 21.22
CA SER A 350 18.78 -18.21 22.29
C SER A 350 18.46 -17.56 23.63
N THR A 351 19.18 -16.50 23.98
CA THR A 351 18.94 -15.71 25.20
C THR A 351 17.56 -15.03 25.19
N LEU A 352 17.14 -14.45 24.07
CA LEU A 352 15.83 -13.80 23.93
C LEU A 352 14.68 -14.81 23.98
N VAL A 353 14.88 -16.02 23.45
CA VAL A 353 13.93 -17.13 23.57
C VAL A 353 13.83 -17.62 25.01
N ALA A 354 14.97 -17.79 25.71
CA ALA A 354 15.02 -18.19 27.12
C ALA A 354 14.32 -17.15 28.02
N LYS A 355 14.43 -15.85 27.70
CA LYS A 355 13.70 -14.77 28.38
C LYS A 355 12.22 -14.67 27.99
N GLU A 356 11.74 -15.57 27.17
CA GLU A 356 10.36 -15.59 26.68
C GLU A 356 9.89 -14.32 25.94
N LEU A 357 10.78 -13.56 25.35
CA LEU A 357 10.47 -12.36 24.59
C LEU A 357 10.10 -12.67 23.14
N ILE A 358 10.78 -13.66 22.58
CA ILE A 358 10.54 -14.17 21.21
C ILE A 358 10.40 -15.69 21.24
N TYR A 359 9.94 -16.27 20.13
CA TYR A 359 9.92 -17.71 19.94
C TYR A 359 10.25 -18.07 18.49
N LYS A 360 10.81 -19.25 18.28
CA LYS A 360 11.07 -19.83 16.97
C LYS A 360 9.87 -20.68 16.55
N LYS A 361 9.33 -20.44 15.35
CA LYS A 361 8.25 -21.23 14.76
C LYS A 361 8.86 -22.51 14.17
N GLU A 362 8.40 -23.68 14.60
CA GLU A 362 8.93 -24.97 14.15
C GLU A 362 8.68 -25.21 12.64
N ALA A 363 7.56 -24.68 12.11
CA ALA A 363 7.17 -24.90 10.73
C ALA A 363 8.10 -24.29 9.67
N ASN A 364 8.72 -23.14 9.97
CA ASN A 364 9.52 -22.38 9.00
C ASN A 364 10.82 -21.77 9.58
N ASN A 365 11.17 -22.14 10.81
CA ASN A 365 12.34 -21.61 11.53
C ASN A 365 12.37 -20.08 11.70
N CYS A 366 11.26 -19.38 11.47
CA CYS A 366 11.14 -17.93 11.64
C CYS A 366 10.94 -17.56 13.11
N TYR A 367 11.57 -16.47 13.53
CA TYR A 367 11.34 -15.88 14.84
C TYR A 367 10.15 -14.92 14.84
N ALA A 368 9.44 -14.86 15.96
CA ALA A 368 8.33 -13.95 16.19
C ALA A 368 8.28 -13.51 17.65
N PHE A 369 7.66 -12.36 17.90
CA PHE A 369 7.44 -11.88 19.26
C PHE A 369 6.40 -12.72 20.01
N LYS A 370 6.65 -12.96 21.28
CA LYS A 370 5.60 -13.48 22.18
C LYS A 370 4.66 -12.33 22.55
N THR A 371 3.37 -12.59 22.40
CA THR A 371 2.34 -11.65 22.88
C THR A 371 2.21 -11.75 24.40
N ARG A 372 1.77 -10.67 25.05
CA ARG A 372 1.52 -10.64 26.52
C ARG A 372 0.60 -11.77 27.02
N ALA A 373 -0.28 -12.26 26.14
CA ALA A 373 -1.19 -13.36 26.41
C ALA A 373 -0.60 -14.76 26.11
N GLY A 374 0.66 -14.84 25.65
CA GLY A 374 1.19 -16.05 25.00
C GLY A 374 1.33 -17.28 25.88
N ALA A 375 1.63 -17.15 27.16
CA ALA A 375 1.73 -18.30 28.07
C ALA A 375 0.35 -18.90 28.40
N ALA A 376 -0.63 -18.05 28.70
CA ALA A 376 -2.01 -18.45 28.94
C ALA A 376 -2.67 -19.01 27.65
N LEU A 377 -2.33 -18.40 26.48
CA LEU A 377 -2.85 -18.83 25.19
C LEU A 377 -2.31 -20.22 24.77
N LYS A 378 -1.02 -20.51 24.99
CA LYS A 378 -0.47 -21.85 24.70
C LYS A 378 -1.10 -22.94 25.55
N ALA A 379 -1.32 -22.69 26.84
CA ALA A 379 -2.01 -23.60 27.72
C ALA A 379 -3.50 -23.81 27.27
N GLU A 380 -4.19 -22.75 26.89
CA GLU A 380 -5.55 -22.80 26.42
C GLU A 380 -5.67 -23.48 25.02
N ILE A 381 -4.73 -23.20 24.10
CA ILE A 381 -4.66 -23.91 22.81
C ILE A 381 -4.41 -25.41 23.02
N LYS A 382 -3.46 -25.76 23.90
CA LYS A 382 -3.18 -27.15 24.25
C LYS A 382 -4.42 -27.83 24.87
N ARG A 383 -5.09 -27.14 25.79
CA ARG A 383 -6.34 -27.59 26.39
C ARG A 383 -7.45 -27.79 25.35
N ARG A 384 -7.63 -26.83 24.43
CA ARG A 384 -8.65 -26.92 23.38
C ARG A 384 -8.31 -27.97 22.32
N ARG A 385 -7.03 -28.21 22.02
CA ARG A 385 -6.61 -29.30 21.13
C ARG A 385 -6.96 -30.67 21.67
N THR A 386 -6.86 -30.89 23.00
CA THR A 386 -7.22 -32.15 23.62
C THR A 386 -8.72 -32.43 23.66
N PHE A 387 -9.56 -31.40 23.46
CA PHE A 387 -11.02 -31.51 23.42
C PHE A 387 -11.63 -31.44 22.01
N LYS A 388 -10.82 -31.22 20.97
CA LYS A 388 -11.31 -31.23 19.59
C LYS A 388 -11.14 -32.60 18.98
N ASP A 389 -12.28 -33.19 18.64
CA ASP A 389 -12.35 -34.40 17.87
C ASP A 389 -11.82 -34.15 16.45
N ALA A 390 -10.84 -34.95 16.03
CA ALA A 390 -10.24 -34.86 14.70
C ALA A 390 -11.25 -35.15 13.57
N SER A 391 -12.31 -35.88 13.88
CA SER A 391 -13.39 -36.20 12.94
C SER A 391 -14.15 -35.00 12.37
N ASN A 392 -14.02 -33.83 12.99
CA ASN A 392 -14.63 -32.58 12.53
C ASN A 392 -13.71 -31.69 11.69
N LEU A 393 -12.45 -32.06 11.47
CA LEU A 393 -11.48 -31.25 10.71
C LEU A 393 -11.95 -30.90 9.29
N PRO A 394 -12.49 -31.84 8.49
CA PRO A 394 -12.99 -31.50 7.15
C PRO A 394 -14.05 -30.41 7.16
N LYS A 395 -15.00 -30.46 8.08
CA LYS A 395 -16.06 -29.45 8.25
C LYS A 395 -15.50 -28.09 8.66
N VAL A 396 -14.50 -28.10 9.54
CA VAL A 396 -13.82 -26.86 9.96
C VAL A 396 -13.04 -26.24 8.80
N PHE A 397 -12.32 -27.03 8.02
CA PHE A 397 -11.62 -26.57 6.82
C PHE A 397 -12.58 -26.03 5.77
N ALA A 398 -13.70 -26.70 5.52
CA ALA A 398 -14.74 -26.22 4.61
C ALA A 398 -15.32 -24.85 5.02
N GLN A 399 -15.43 -24.59 6.34
CA GLN A 399 -15.92 -23.31 6.86
C GLN A 399 -14.87 -22.18 6.83
N ILE A 400 -13.60 -22.52 7.02
CA ILE A 400 -12.51 -21.53 7.09
C ILE A 400 -11.96 -21.20 5.70
N SER A 401 -12.04 -22.16 4.76
CA SER A 401 -11.54 -21.98 3.40
C SER A 401 -12.42 -21.00 2.63
N ASN A 402 -11.82 -19.88 2.23
CA ASN A 402 -12.46 -18.91 1.31
C ASN A 402 -12.49 -19.42 -0.14
N ALA A 403 -11.77 -20.51 -0.45
CA ALA A 403 -11.72 -21.09 -1.79
C ALA A 403 -12.95 -22.01 -1.99
N GLN A 404 -13.99 -21.46 -2.61
CA GLN A 404 -15.20 -22.25 -2.89
C GLN A 404 -15.09 -23.09 -4.18
N TYR A 405 -14.28 -22.62 -5.13
CA TYR A 405 -14.10 -23.29 -6.42
C TYR A 405 -12.81 -22.87 -7.14
N VAL A 406 -12.38 -23.71 -8.06
CA VAL A 406 -11.27 -23.45 -8.99
C VAL A 406 -11.81 -23.32 -10.41
N LEU A 407 -11.38 -22.30 -11.13
CA LEU A 407 -11.70 -22.10 -12.53
C LEU A 407 -10.52 -22.52 -13.40
N PRO A 408 -10.64 -23.56 -14.24
CA PRO A 408 -9.63 -23.93 -15.22
C PRO A 408 -9.64 -22.92 -16.39
N LYS A 409 -9.14 -21.71 -16.14
CA LYS A 409 -9.24 -20.54 -17.05
C LYS A 409 -8.75 -20.86 -18.47
N LYS A 410 -7.61 -21.55 -18.60
CA LYS A 410 -7.05 -21.90 -19.92
C LYS A 410 -8.00 -22.79 -20.73
N TYR A 411 -8.57 -23.78 -20.09
CA TYR A 411 -9.53 -24.68 -20.70
C TYR A 411 -10.83 -23.96 -21.07
N ASN A 412 -11.37 -23.19 -20.14
CA ASN A 412 -12.60 -22.41 -20.36
C ASN A 412 -12.45 -21.46 -21.55
N ASN A 413 -11.31 -20.77 -21.66
CA ASN A 413 -11.05 -19.86 -22.77
C ASN A 413 -10.90 -20.61 -24.11
N GLN A 414 -10.22 -21.76 -24.10
CA GLN A 414 -9.99 -22.55 -25.31
C GLN A 414 -11.29 -23.11 -25.90
N TYR A 415 -12.24 -23.49 -25.04
CA TYR A 415 -13.46 -24.17 -25.45
C TYR A 415 -14.71 -23.27 -25.31
N SER A 416 -14.54 -21.98 -25.02
CA SER A 416 -15.63 -20.99 -24.86
C SER A 416 -16.74 -21.48 -23.92
N MET A 417 -16.35 -22.09 -22.79
CA MET A 417 -17.27 -22.64 -21.80
C MET A 417 -16.86 -22.23 -20.39
N THR A 418 -17.78 -22.32 -19.43
CA THR A 418 -17.51 -22.07 -18.02
C THR A 418 -17.54 -23.39 -17.25
N ARG A 419 -16.37 -23.95 -17.00
CA ARG A 419 -16.17 -25.05 -16.07
C ARG A 419 -15.61 -24.54 -14.77
N TYR A 420 -16.01 -25.14 -13.67
CA TYR A 420 -15.47 -24.90 -12.34
C TYR A 420 -15.46 -26.20 -11.54
N PHE A 421 -14.55 -26.27 -10.57
CA PHE A 421 -14.45 -27.39 -9.64
C PHE A 421 -14.66 -26.85 -8.24
N ARG A 422 -15.36 -27.60 -7.40
CA ARG A 422 -15.55 -27.30 -5.98
C ARG A 422 -14.54 -28.06 -5.15
N TYR A 423 -14.10 -27.45 -4.04
CA TYR A 423 -13.32 -28.17 -3.05
C TYR A 423 -14.25 -29.02 -2.18
N GLU A 424 -13.93 -30.29 -2.03
CA GLU A 424 -14.48 -31.15 -1.01
C GLU A 424 -13.40 -31.52 0.00
N TYR A 425 -13.72 -31.43 1.28
CA TYR A 425 -12.83 -31.77 2.37
C TYR A 425 -13.33 -33.06 3.00
N LEU A 426 -12.52 -34.10 2.89
CA LEU A 426 -12.81 -35.45 3.42
C LEU A 426 -11.75 -35.81 4.45
N ASP A 427 -12.09 -36.60 5.45
CA ASP A 427 -11.05 -37.22 6.26
C ASP A 427 -10.47 -38.46 5.56
N VAL A 428 -9.43 -39.03 6.14
CA VAL A 428 -8.72 -40.16 5.53
C VAL A 428 -9.60 -41.41 5.52
N GLU A 429 -10.44 -41.57 6.52
CA GLU A 429 -11.32 -42.76 6.64
C GLU A 429 -12.45 -42.67 5.61
N ASP A 430 -13.08 -41.52 5.47
CA ASP A 430 -14.10 -41.27 4.45
C ASP A 430 -13.52 -41.41 3.02
N PHE A 431 -12.30 -40.90 2.79
CA PHE A 431 -11.62 -41.03 1.50
C PHE A 431 -11.30 -42.49 1.14
N LEU A 432 -10.84 -43.28 2.12
CA LEU A 432 -10.51 -44.71 1.91
C LEU A 432 -11.75 -45.60 1.68
N GLN A 433 -12.96 -45.15 2.05
CA GLN A 433 -14.21 -45.87 1.79
C GLN A 433 -14.77 -45.61 0.39
N ILE A 434 -14.15 -44.75 -0.41
CA ILE A 434 -14.59 -44.45 -1.76
C ILE A 434 -14.08 -45.54 -2.71
N ASP A 435 -14.95 -46.49 -3.05
CA ASP A 435 -14.65 -47.60 -3.94
C ASP A 435 -14.33 -47.17 -5.39
N ASN A 436 -14.83 -46.03 -5.82
CA ASN A 436 -14.63 -45.50 -7.16
C ASN A 436 -14.28 -44.04 -7.14
N ILE A 437 -13.00 -43.71 -7.36
CA ILE A 437 -12.47 -42.37 -7.41
C ILE A 437 -13.13 -41.49 -8.50
N ASN A 438 -13.73 -42.12 -9.53
CA ASN A 438 -14.43 -41.39 -10.57
C ASN A 438 -15.69 -40.66 -10.05
N VAL A 439 -16.26 -41.09 -8.93
CA VAL A 439 -17.36 -40.36 -8.27
C VAL A 439 -16.91 -39.01 -7.73
N LEU A 440 -15.65 -38.89 -7.33
CA LEU A 440 -15.05 -37.62 -6.92
C LEU A 440 -14.62 -36.75 -8.11
N LEU A 441 -14.41 -37.39 -9.26
CA LEU A 441 -13.96 -36.72 -10.49
C LEU A 441 -15.13 -36.32 -11.40
N GLU A 442 -16.36 -36.48 -10.96
CA GLU A 442 -17.52 -35.95 -11.67
C GLU A 442 -17.39 -34.43 -11.86
N ASP A 443 -17.90 -33.96 -13.01
CA ASP A 443 -17.86 -32.52 -13.35
C ASP A 443 -18.37 -31.67 -12.18
N GLY A 444 -17.49 -30.81 -11.68
CA GLY A 444 -17.78 -29.83 -10.62
C GLY A 444 -17.30 -30.20 -9.22
N LYS A 445 -16.57 -31.32 -9.03
CA LYS A 445 -15.94 -31.63 -7.73
C LYS A 445 -14.42 -31.73 -7.83
N PHE A 446 -13.73 -31.33 -6.77
CA PHE A 446 -12.28 -31.44 -6.59
C PHE A 446 -11.97 -31.95 -5.21
#